data_51e1d03ff4d354b80e6c7889c2b7bf6b
#
_entry.id   51e1d03ff4d354b80e6c7889c2b7bf6b
#
_cell.length_a   1.000
_cell.length_b   1.000
_cell.length_c   1.000
_cell.angle_alpha   90.00
_cell.angle_beta   90.00
_cell.angle_gamma   90.00
#
_symmetry.space_group_name_H-M   'P 1'
#
loop_
_entity.id
_entity.type
_entity.pdbx_description
1 polymer ?
#
loop_
_entity_poly.entity_id
_entity_poly.type
_entity_poly.pdbx_seq_one_letter_code
_entity_poly.pdbx_strand_id
1 'polypeptide(L)'
;VNKDIDKSFELLKESSHIDPNAAYQLARFYLQGINTKIDNQKGVELINFAASKGVSTAQKMLINIHREGSFEQPRDQKKVEYWENIVKQNKEDTTFKVYKL
;
A
#
# COMPACT_ATOMS: atom_id res chain seq x y z
N VAL A 1 -16.05 22.24 3.52
CA VAL A 1 -15.09 21.46 4.29
C VAL A 1 -15.78 20.26 4.89
N ASN A 2 -15.21 19.10 4.68
CA ASN A 2 -15.80 17.85 5.14
C ASN A 2 -15.11 17.41 6.44
N LYS A 3 -15.81 17.60 7.57
CA LYS A 3 -15.28 17.26 8.89
C LYS A 3 -15.02 15.77 9.05
N ASP A 4 -15.80 14.92 8.37
CA ASP A 4 -15.62 13.46 8.44
C ASP A 4 -14.33 13.03 7.77
N ILE A 5 -13.96 13.69 6.66
CA ILE A 5 -12.68 13.43 5.99
C ILE A 5 -11.52 13.87 6.88
N ASP A 6 -11.65 15.04 7.54
CA ASP A 6 -10.62 15.53 8.46
C ASP A 6 -10.41 14.55 9.61
N LYS A 7 -11.50 14.05 10.21
CA LYS A 7 -11.40 13.08 11.30
C LYS A 7 -10.78 11.77 10.82
N SER A 8 -11.18 11.29 9.64
CA SER A 8 -10.61 10.07 9.07
C SER A 8 -9.12 10.23 8.85
N PHE A 9 -8.68 11.35 8.31
CA PHE A 9 -7.28 11.62 8.07
C PHE A 9 -6.47 11.60 9.37
N GLU A 10 -6.95 12.27 10.41
CA GLU A 10 -6.27 12.29 11.70
C GLU A 10 -6.20 10.90 12.34
N LEU A 11 -7.31 10.15 12.30
CA LEU A 11 -7.33 8.79 12.82
C LEU A 11 -6.34 7.87 12.07
N LEU A 12 -6.28 8.01 10.75
CA LEU A 12 -5.35 7.22 9.95
C LEU A 12 -3.90 7.55 10.28
N LYS A 13 -3.59 8.84 10.53
CA LYS A 13 -2.24 9.23 10.92
C LYS A 13 -1.83 8.59 12.24
N GLU A 14 -2.75 8.53 13.19
CA GLU A 14 -2.48 7.88 14.48
C GLU A 14 -2.35 6.37 14.34
N SER A 15 -3.20 5.76 13.52
CA SER A 15 -3.26 4.30 13.40
C SER A 15 -2.21 3.71 12.48
N SER A 16 -1.65 4.51 11.57
CA SER A 16 -0.76 4.01 10.51
C SER A 16 0.51 3.35 11.03
N HIS A 17 0.93 3.66 12.23
CA HIS A 17 2.14 3.09 12.82
C HIS A 17 1.92 1.66 13.31
N ILE A 18 0.69 1.29 13.64
CA ILE A 18 0.36 -0.01 14.22
C ILE A 18 -0.58 -0.85 13.36
N ASP A 19 -1.29 -0.23 12.43
CA ASP A 19 -2.23 -0.92 11.55
C ASP A 19 -1.81 -0.73 10.09
N PRO A 20 -1.30 -1.80 9.44
CA PRO A 20 -0.89 -1.69 8.03
C PRO A 20 -2.02 -1.29 7.08
N ASN A 21 -3.26 -1.66 7.39
CA ASN A 21 -4.40 -1.25 6.57
C ASN A 21 -4.64 0.25 6.68
N ALA A 22 -4.46 0.81 7.89
CA ALA A 22 -4.54 2.26 8.07
C ALA A 22 -3.42 2.96 7.30
N ALA A 23 -2.22 2.39 7.29
CA ALA A 23 -1.11 2.93 6.52
C ALA A 23 -1.43 2.97 5.03
N TYR A 24 -2.04 1.93 4.49
CA TYR A 24 -2.46 1.90 3.10
C TYR A 24 -3.48 3.00 2.80
N GLN A 25 -4.50 3.15 3.66
CA GLN A 25 -5.50 4.19 3.47
C GLN A 25 -4.90 5.59 3.55
N LEU A 26 -4.01 5.81 4.51
CA LEU A 26 -3.32 7.09 4.64
C LEU A 26 -2.48 7.40 3.40
N ALA A 27 -1.82 6.39 2.85
CA ALA A 27 -1.03 6.55 1.63
C ALA A 27 -1.89 7.10 0.50
N ARG A 28 -3.12 6.61 0.37
CA ARG A 28 -4.03 7.08 -0.67
C ARG A 28 -4.34 8.56 -0.51
N PHE A 29 -4.48 9.03 0.73
CA PHE A 29 -4.69 10.46 0.98
C PHE A 29 -3.52 11.29 0.45
N TYR A 30 -2.29 10.87 0.73
CA TYR A 30 -1.11 11.59 0.26
C TYR A 30 -0.92 11.48 -1.26
N LEU A 31 -1.17 10.34 -1.84
CA LEU A 31 -0.99 10.14 -3.28
C LEU A 31 -2.03 10.88 -4.11
N GLN A 32 -3.24 11.03 -3.58
CA GLN A 32 -4.34 11.70 -4.28
C GLN A 32 -4.56 13.14 -3.83
N GLY A 33 -3.88 13.58 -2.78
CA GLY A 33 -4.05 14.93 -2.26
C GLY A 33 -5.39 15.13 -1.59
N ILE A 34 -5.91 14.11 -0.91
CA ILE A 34 -7.17 14.20 -0.17
C ILE A 34 -6.87 14.79 1.20
N ASN A 35 -7.46 15.96 1.48
CA ASN A 35 -7.29 16.67 2.75
C ASN A 35 -5.83 17.01 3.10
N THR A 36 -4.95 16.94 2.13
CA THR A 36 -3.54 17.29 2.27
C THR A 36 -3.00 17.57 0.88
N LYS A 37 -1.82 18.16 0.81
CA LYS A 37 -1.12 18.28 -0.49
C LYS A 37 -0.63 16.91 -0.93
N ILE A 38 -0.55 16.73 -2.24
CA ILE A 38 0.04 15.49 -2.78
C ILE A 38 1.48 15.38 -2.27
N ASP A 39 1.80 14.22 -1.72
CA ASP A 39 3.15 13.90 -1.25
C ASP A 39 3.46 12.48 -1.68
N ASN A 40 4.04 12.36 -2.88
CA ASN A 40 4.31 11.05 -3.47
C ASN A 40 5.31 10.24 -2.64
N GLN A 41 6.33 10.89 -2.10
CA GLN A 41 7.33 10.20 -1.29
C GLN A 41 6.70 9.56 -0.06
N LYS A 42 5.95 10.34 0.70
CA LYS A 42 5.29 9.85 1.91
C LYS A 42 4.27 8.77 1.58
N GLY A 43 3.51 8.97 0.50
CA GLY A 43 2.53 7.98 0.06
C GLY A 43 3.18 6.64 -0.28
N VAL A 44 4.25 6.68 -1.07
CA VAL A 44 4.95 5.44 -1.46
C VAL A 44 5.60 4.76 -0.25
N GLU A 45 6.15 5.52 0.68
CA GLU A 45 6.72 4.95 1.91
C GLU A 45 5.66 4.18 2.70
N LEU A 46 4.47 4.75 2.83
CA LEU A 46 3.36 4.09 3.52
C LEU A 46 2.87 2.84 2.78
N ILE A 47 2.83 2.89 1.45
CA ILE A 47 2.48 1.71 0.65
C ILE A 47 3.52 0.60 0.85
N ASN A 48 4.81 0.94 0.86
CA ASN A 48 5.87 -0.03 1.12
C ASN A 48 5.73 -0.66 2.51
N PHE A 49 5.44 0.15 3.53
CA PHE A 49 5.23 -0.36 4.87
C PHE A 49 4.05 -1.33 4.91
N ALA A 50 2.90 -0.94 4.35
CA ALA A 50 1.72 -1.79 4.32
C ALA A 50 1.99 -3.10 3.58
N ALA A 51 2.65 -3.01 2.43
CA ALA A 51 2.98 -4.19 1.61
C ALA A 51 3.90 -5.14 2.37
N SER A 52 4.90 -4.61 3.08
CA SER A 52 5.83 -5.43 3.86
C SER A 52 5.15 -6.16 5.02
N LYS A 53 4.01 -5.65 5.46
CA LYS A 53 3.21 -6.25 6.54
C LYS A 53 2.11 -7.16 6.01
N GLY A 54 2.05 -7.40 4.71
CA GLY A 54 1.15 -8.37 4.12
C GLY A 54 -0.15 -7.82 3.55
N VAL A 55 -0.29 -6.51 3.43
CA VAL A 55 -1.48 -5.92 2.80
C VAL A 55 -1.41 -6.17 1.30
N SER A 56 -2.24 -7.08 0.80
CA SER A 56 -2.18 -7.52 -0.59
C SER A 56 -2.49 -6.41 -1.59
N THR A 57 -3.42 -5.52 -1.26
CA THR A 57 -3.72 -4.37 -2.12
C THR A 57 -2.52 -3.43 -2.26
N ALA A 58 -1.75 -3.25 -1.17
CA ALA A 58 -0.53 -2.44 -1.22
C ALA A 58 0.54 -3.12 -2.09
N GLN A 59 0.67 -4.43 -1.99
CA GLN A 59 1.61 -5.20 -2.80
C GLN A 59 1.29 -5.07 -4.29
N LYS A 60 0.02 -5.20 -4.64
CA LYS A 60 -0.43 -5.04 -6.02
C LYS A 60 -0.22 -3.62 -6.53
N MET A 61 -0.43 -2.63 -5.67
CA MET A 61 -0.18 -1.24 -6.02
C MET A 61 1.30 -1.01 -6.33
N LEU A 62 2.21 -1.58 -5.53
CA LEU A 62 3.65 -1.46 -5.80
C LEU A 62 4.04 -2.09 -7.13
N ILE A 63 3.43 -3.21 -7.49
CA ILE A 63 3.66 -3.83 -8.78
C ILE A 63 3.36 -2.82 -9.90
N ASN A 64 2.21 -2.17 -9.83
CA ASN A 64 1.82 -1.19 -10.84
C ASN A 64 2.72 0.05 -10.81
N ILE A 65 3.07 0.53 -9.62
CA ILE A 65 3.94 1.70 -9.47
C ILE A 65 5.29 1.46 -10.15
N HIS A 66 5.90 0.32 -9.89
CA HIS A 66 7.23 0.03 -10.46
C HIS A 66 7.17 -0.42 -11.91
N ARG A 67 6.05 -0.96 -12.36
CA ARG A 67 5.86 -1.32 -13.76
C ARG A 67 5.71 -0.09 -14.64
N GLU A 68 4.95 0.89 -14.17
CA GLU A 68 4.61 2.07 -14.95
C GLU A 68 5.47 3.29 -14.65
N GLY A 69 6.16 3.27 -13.52
CA GLY A 69 6.92 4.44 -13.08
C GLY A 69 6.04 5.55 -12.55
N SER A 70 5.01 5.18 -11.77
CA SER A 70 4.04 6.15 -11.22
C SER A 70 4.56 6.80 -9.94
N PHE A 71 3.96 7.94 -9.60
CA PHE A 71 4.23 8.66 -8.34
C PHE A 71 5.71 8.99 -8.17
N GLU A 72 6.35 9.44 -9.27
CA GLU A 72 7.75 9.84 -9.28
C GLU A 72 8.74 8.70 -8.96
N GLN A 73 8.27 7.45 -9.02
CA GLN A 73 9.14 6.30 -8.85
C GLN A 73 9.64 5.82 -10.22
N PRO A 74 10.92 5.46 -10.35
CA PRO A 74 11.40 4.89 -11.60
C PRO A 74 10.80 3.51 -11.86
N ARG A 75 10.70 3.14 -13.13
CA ARG A 75 10.34 1.76 -13.47
C ARG A 75 11.42 0.84 -12.94
N ASP A 76 11.03 -0.26 -12.33
CA ASP A 76 11.96 -1.21 -11.75
C ASP A 76 11.41 -2.61 -11.86
N GLN A 77 11.84 -3.31 -12.91
CA GLN A 77 11.34 -4.65 -13.19
C GLN A 77 11.71 -5.65 -12.08
N LYS A 78 12.83 -5.46 -11.41
CA LYS A 78 13.23 -6.33 -10.31
C LYS A 78 12.25 -6.23 -9.14
N LYS A 79 11.80 -5.02 -8.83
CA LYS A 79 10.80 -4.82 -7.78
C LYS A 79 9.45 -5.36 -8.19
N VAL A 80 9.07 -5.23 -9.47
CA VAL A 80 7.85 -5.84 -9.98
C VAL A 80 7.87 -7.35 -9.74
N GLU A 81 8.95 -8.01 -10.13
CA GLU A 81 9.09 -9.45 -9.95
C GLU A 81 9.08 -9.86 -8.48
N TYR A 82 9.76 -9.08 -7.63
CA TYR A 82 9.78 -9.32 -6.20
C TYR A 82 8.37 -9.36 -5.62
N TRP A 83 7.58 -8.34 -5.90
CA TRP A 83 6.23 -8.26 -5.36
C TRP A 83 5.28 -9.26 -6.00
N GLU A 84 5.45 -9.54 -7.29
CA GLU A 84 4.65 -10.57 -7.96
C GLU A 84 4.87 -11.94 -7.32
N ASN A 85 6.11 -12.27 -6.98
CA ASN A 85 6.42 -13.52 -6.31
C ASN A 85 5.78 -13.59 -4.93
N ILE A 86 5.80 -12.49 -4.17
CA ILE A 86 5.18 -12.46 -2.84
C ILE A 86 3.67 -12.66 -2.95
N VAL A 87 3.01 -11.98 -3.88
CA VAL A 87 1.57 -12.13 -4.09
C VAL A 87 1.24 -13.58 -4.46
N LYS A 88 2.05 -14.18 -5.33
CA LYS A 88 1.86 -15.56 -5.75
C LYS A 88 2.03 -16.53 -4.58
N GLN A 89 3.05 -16.35 -3.76
CA GLN A 89 3.30 -17.20 -2.59
C GLN A 89 2.17 -17.11 -1.59
N ASN A 90 1.66 -15.91 -1.32
CA ASN A 90 0.54 -15.74 -0.40
C ASN A 90 -0.69 -16.49 -0.88
N LYS A 91 -0.95 -16.47 -2.18
CA LYS A 91 -2.08 -17.17 -2.77
C LYS A 91 -1.91 -18.68 -2.68
N GLU A 92 -0.70 -19.17 -2.93
CA GLU A 92 -0.39 -20.61 -2.81
C GLU A 92 -0.50 -21.08 -1.37
N ASP A 93 0.02 -20.30 -0.43
CA ASP A 93 -0.07 -20.62 0.99
C ASP A 93 -1.51 -20.73 1.45
N THR A 94 -2.38 -19.82 0.99
CA THR A 94 -3.79 -19.85 1.32
C THR A 94 -4.45 -21.13 0.78
N THR A 95 -4.14 -21.50 -0.45
CA THR A 95 -4.64 -22.71 -1.08
C THR A 95 -4.19 -23.95 -0.31
N PHE A 96 -2.92 -23.98 0.08
CA PHE A 96 -2.35 -25.09 0.84
C PHE A 96 -3.04 -25.26 2.18
N LYS A 97 -3.30 -24.16 2.88
CA LYS A 97 -3.99 -24.20 4.17
C LYS A 97 -5.40 -24.76 4.03
N VAL A 98 -6.09 -24.43 2.97
CA VAL A 98 -7.43 -24.97 2.71
C VAL A 98 -7.38 -26.48 2.55
N TYR A 99 -6.38 -27.01 1.86
CA TYR A 99 -6.23 -28.45 1.68
C TYR A 99 -5.92 -29.19 2.98
N LYS A 100 -5.28 -28.53 3.90
CA LYS A 100 -4.94 -29.16 5.17
C LYS A 100 -6.12 -29.31 6.14
N LEU A 101 -7.16 -28.53 5.90
CA LEU A 101 -8.36 -28.61 6.71
C LEU A 101 -9.23 -29.78 6.26
#